data_e4986c75bdc84aa637f94e782c9e25db
#
_entry.id   e4986c75bdc84aa637f94e782c9e25db
#
_cell.length_a   1.000
_cell.length_b   1.000
_cell.length_c   1.000
_cell.angle_alpha   90.00
_cell.angle_beta   90.00
_cell.angle_gamma   90.00
#
_symmetry.space_group_name_H-M   'P 1'
#
loop_
_entity.id
_entity.type
_entity.pdbx_description
1 polymer ?
#
loop_
_entity_poly.entity_id
_entity_poly.type
_entity_poly.pdbx_seq_one_letter_code
_entity_poly.pdbx_strand_id
1 'polypeptide(L)'
;MNTVNNLMNVLIVEDESAIRNLLSTALETNGYNYETATNGTMALSLLTKHQFDIILLDLGLPDLDGIDIIKKLRTFSFTPIIVISARSNDDDKITALDIGADDYLTKPFSVEELLARIRSTLRRTQYRENTLNNDHCFVNGHLKIDYIAQSVYVDDKEIHLMPIEYNLLCLLSKNIGRVLTHQYILDKVWVNSIESDLSSLRVYVTSLRKKIEKISNEKYIQTHVGVGYKMIKIDNSDIEEKNNESSKY
;
A
#
# COMPACT_ATOMS: atom_id res chain seq x y z
N MET A 1 -25.03 18.46 14.13
CA MET A 1 -23.93 17.51 13.94
C MET A 1 -24.18 16.79 12.63
N ASN A 2 -23.57 17.25 11.54
CA ASN A 2 -23.69 16.60 10.23
C ASN A 2 -22.68 15.44 10.21
N THR A 3 -23.15 14.22 10.44
CA THR A 3 -22.41 13.03 10.04
C THR A 3 -22.40 13.02 8.52
N VAL A 4 -21.29 13.44 7.92
CA VAL A 4 -20.99 13.15 6.52
C VAL A 4 -20.90 11.63 6.45
N ASN A 5 -21.94 11.01 5.90
CA ASN A 5 -21.93 9.57 5.57
C ASN A 5 -20.91 9.44 4.42
N ASN A 6 -19.65 9.17 4.77
CA ASN A 6 -18.61 8.90 3.78
C ASN A 6 -18.90 7.50 3.24
N LEU A 7 -19.62 7.42 2.11
CA LEU A 7 -19.90 6.15 1.44
C LEU A 7 -18.59 5.58 0.93
N MET A 8 -18.36 4.28 1.15
CA MET A 8 -17.17 3.58 0.67
C MET A 8 -17.14 3.53 -0.85
N ASN A 9 -15.98 3.85 -1.44
CA ASN A 9 -15.77 3.91 -2.88
C ASN A 9 -15.20 2.58 -3.38
N VAL A 10 -15.89 1.94 -4.30
CA VAL A 10 -15.55 0.64 -4.87
C VAL A 10 -15.12 0.82 -6.34
N LEU A 11 -13.99 0.27 -6.75
CA LEU A 11 -13.65 0.13 -8.16
C LEU A 11 -14.08 -1.25 -8.66
N ILE A 12 -14.90 -1.27 -9.70
CA ILE A 12 -15.28 -2.49 -10.42
C ILE A 12 -14.45 -2.58 -11.70
N VAL A 13 -13.65 -3.65 -11.84
CA VAL A 13 -12.85 -3.93 -13.04
C VAL A 13 -13.39 -5.20 -13.67
N GLU A 14 -14.23 -5.06 -14.70
CA GLU A 14 -14.99 -6.15 -15.32
C GLU A 14 -15.34 -5.77 -16.76
N ASP A 15 -15.00 -6.58 -17.74
CA ASP A 15 -15.27 -6.30 -19.15
C ASP A 15 -16.69 -6.75 -19.58
N GLU A 16 -17.24 -7.78 -18.95
CA GLU A 16 -18.57 -8.28 -19.24
C GLU A 16 -19.66 -7.37 -18.69
N SER A 17 -20.45 -6.74 -19.58
CA SER A 17 -21.46 -5.75 -19.22
C SER A 17 -22.55 -6.30 -18.28
N ALA A 18 -22.93 -7.57 -18.43
CA ALA A 18 -23.95 -8.20 -17.59
C ALA A 18 -23.48 -8.32 -16.13
N ILE A 19 -22.26 -8.77 -15.93
CA ILE A 19 -21.67 -8.91 -14.59
C ILE A 19 -21.40 -7.53 -14.00
N ARG A 20 -20.83 -6.61 -14.79
CA ARG A 20 -20.58 -5.22 -14.33
C ARG A 20 -21.87 -4.54 -13.87
N ASN A 21 -22.99 -4.68 -14.62
CA ASN A 21 -24.29 -4.13 -14.22
C ASN A 21 -24.83 -4.77 -12.93
N LEU A 22 -24.68 -6.11 -12.79
CA LEU A 22 -25.08 -6.82 -11.57
C LEU A 22 -24.30 -6.27 -10.35
N LEU A 23 -22.97 -6.14 -10.48
CA LEU A 23 -22.12 -5.59 -9.41
C LEU A 23 -22.49 -4.15 -9.07
N SER A 24 -22.68 -3.30 -10.09
CA SER A 24 -23.08 -1.90 -9.93
C SER A 24 -24.41 -1.77 -9.17
N THR A 25 -25.43 -2.50 -9.60
CA THR A 25 -26.74 -2.50 -8.94
C THR A 25 -26.67 -3.01 -7.50
N ALA A 26 -25.89 -4.07 -7.26
CA ALA A 26 -25.71 -4.61 -5.91
C ALA A 26 -25.04 -3.60 -4.98
N LEU A 27 -24.00 -2.91 -5.45
CA LEU A 27 -23.29 -1.89 -4.65
C LEU A 27 -24.17 -0.67 -4.37
N GLU A 28 -24.83 -0.12 -5.40
CA GLU A 28 -25.71 1.05 -5.27
C GLU A 28 -26.84 0.77 -4.27
N THR A 29 -27.52 -0.36 -4.39
CA THR A 29 -28.61 -0.77 -3.50
C THR A 29 -28.15 -0.92 -2.03
N ASN A 30 -26.87 -1.23 -1.82
CA ASN A 30 -26.30 -1.40 -0.48
C ASN A 30 -25.48 -0.19 0.02
N GLY A 31 -25.60 0.97 -0.62
CA GLY A 31 -25.06 2.23 -0.13
C GLY A 31 -23.54 2.37 -0.34
N TYR A 32 -22.99 1.76 -1.38
CA TYR A 32 -21.62 1.99 -1.82
C TYR A 32 -21.59 2.94 -3.00
N ASN A 33 -20.58 3.80 -3.05
CA ASN A 33 -20.20 4.48 -4.28
C ASN A 33 -19.34 3.54 -5.14
N TYR A 34 -19.42 3.69 -6.46
CA TYR A 34 -18.58 2.89 -7.33
C TYR A 34 -18.16 3.64 -8.59
N GLU A 35 -17.02 3.23 -9.13
CA GLU A 35 -16.58 3.52 -10.48
C GLU A 35 -16.32 2.22 -11.22
N THR A 36 -16.40 2.24 -12.55
CA THR A 36 -16.23 1.05 -13.37
C THR A 36 -15.10 1.21 -14.37
N ALA A 37 -14.33 0.14 -14.56
CA ALA A 37 -13.35 0.01 -15.64
C ALA A 37 -13.66 -1.25 -16.44
N THR A 38 -13.62 -1.16 -17.76
CA THR A 38 -13.91 -2.26 -18.68
C THR A 38 -12.65 -3.03 -19.12
N ASN A 39 -11.49 -2.58 -18.68
CA ASN A 39 -10.20 -3.17 -18.99
C ASN A 39 -9.14 -2.74 -17.99
N GLY A 40 -7.98 -3.42 -18.00
CA GLY A 40 -6.89 -3.18 -17.06
C GLY A 40 -6.23 -1.81 -17.19
N THR A 41 -6.07 -1.31 -18.41
CA THR A 41 -5.49 0.01 -18.67
C THR A 41 -6.34 1.13 -18.05
N MET A 42 -7.67 1.04 -18.22
CA MET A 42 -8.60 1.98 -17.61
C MET A 42 -8.57 1.89 -16.07
N ALA A 43 -8.53 0.67 -15.52
CA ALA A 43 -8.44 0.46 -14.08
C ALA A 43 -7.19 1.12 -13.49
N LEU A 44 -6.00 0.88 -14.07
CA LEU A 44 -4.75 1.49 -13.61
C LEU A 44 -4.79 3.03 -13.71
N SER A 45 -5.42 3.58 -14.77
CA SER A 45 -5.60 5.03 -14.90
C SER A 45 -6.51 5.61 -13.81
N LEU A 46 -7.59 4.94 -13.44
CA LEU A 46 -8.48 5.38 -12.35
C LEU A 46 -7.78 5.31 -11.00
N LEU A 47 -7.03 4.23 -10.73
CA LEU A 47 -6.28 4.04 -9.50
C LEU A 47 -5.15 5.07 -9.27
N THR A 48 -4.69 5.74 -10.33
CA THR A 48 -3.72 6.86 -10.20
C THR A 48 -4.38 8.20 -9.91
N LYS A 49 -5.70 8.34 -10.15
CA LYS A 49 -6.42 9.59 -10.05
C LYS A 49 -7.34 9.65 -8.84
N HIS A 50 -7.90 8.51 -8.46
CA HIS A 50 -8.90 8.41 -7.41
C HIS A 50 -8.46 7.41 -6.35
N GLN A 51 -8.94 7.60 -5.12
CA GLN A 51 -8.77 6.66 -4.03
C GLN A 51 -10.01 5.78 -3.91
N PHE A 52 -9.79 4.48 -3.77
CA PHE A 52 -10.83 3.48 -3.56
C PHE A 52 -10.59 2.73 -2.25
N ASP A 53 -11.68 2.38 -1.57
CA ASP A 53 -11.64 1.60 -0.33
C ASP A 53 -11.50 0.10 -0.61
N ILE A 54 -11.92 -0.35 -1.79
CA ILE A 54 -11.83 -1.75 -2.23
C ILE A 54 -11.92 -1.85 -3.75
N ILE A 55 -11.28 -2.87 -4.31
CA ILE A 55 -11.29 -3.19 -5.75
C ILE A 55 -11.92 -4.55 -5.95
N LEU A 56 -12.89 -4.65 -6.85
CA LEU A 56 -13.45 -5.88 -7.39
C LEU A 56 -12.80 -6.10 -8.76
N LEU A 57 -12.01 -7.15 -8.94
CA LEU A 57 -11.16 -7.35 -10.11
C LEU A 57 -11.43 -8.69 -10.78
N ASP A 58 -11.85 -8.66 -12.05
CA ASP A 58 -11.77 -9.85 -12.90
C ASP A 58 -10.33 -10.09 -13.38
N LEU A 59 -9.93 -11.35 -13.45
CA LEU A 59 -8.63 -11.76 -14.00
C LEU A 59 -8.65 -11.84 -15.53
N GLY A 60 -9.82 -12.08 -16.14
CA GLY A 60 -10.01 -12.34 -17.57
C GLY A 60 -10.22 -11.09 -18.42
N LEU A 61 -9.48 -10.02 -18.19
CA LEU A 61 -9.64 -8.76 -18.93
C LEU A 61 -9.05 -8.85 -20.34
N PRO A 62 -9.56 -8.07 -21.31
CA PRO A 62 -9.19 -8.20 -22.73
C PRO A 62 -7.78 -7.68 -23.06
N ASP A 63 -7.19 -6.82 -22.22
CA ASP A 63 -5.93 -6.13 -22.50
C ASP A 63 -4.78 -6.54 -21.56
N LEU A 64 -5.08 -6.86 -20.31
CA LEU A 64 -4.10 -7.23 -19.27
C LEU A 64 -4.64 -8.37 -18.42
N ASP A 65 -3.80 -9.34 -18.05
CA ASP A 65 -4.17 -10.32 -17.03
C ASP A 65 -4.33 -9.63 -15.67
N GLY A 66 -5.43 -9.91 -14.96
CA GLY A 66 -5.68 -9.35 -13.64
C GLY A 66 -4.57 -9.66 -12.61
N ILE A 67 -3.86 -10.78 -12.77
CA ILE A 67 -2.67 -11.13 -11.99
C ILE A 67 -1.59 -10.04 -12.13
N ASP A 68 -1.35 -9.53 -13.33
CA ASP A 68 -0.36 -8.48 -13.57
C ASP A 68 -0.83 -7.11 -13.06
N ILE A 69 -2.14 -6.88 -13.05
CA ILE A 69 -2.73 -5.69 -12.41
C ILE A 69 -2.50 -5.74 -10.91
N ILE A 70 -2.73 -6.88 -10.24
CA ILE A 70 -2.46 -7.04 -8.80
C ILE A 70 -0.99 -6.76 -8.50
N LYS A 71 -0.06 -7.36 -9.24
CA LYS A 71 1.39 -7.14 -9.08
C LYS A 71 1.73 -5.66 -9.19
N LYS A 72 1.26 -4.99 -10.25
CA LYS A 72 1.50 -3.55 -10.45
C LYS A 72 0.90 -2.73 -9.32
N LEU A 73 -0.34 -3.01 -8.93
CA LEU A 73 -1.01 -2.27 -7.87
C LEU A 73 -0.25 -2.39 -6.54
N ARG A 74 0.22 -3.58 -6.20
CA ARG A 74 0.96 -3.84 -4.95
C ARG A 74 2.32 -3.15 -4.86
N THR A 75 2.82 -2.58 -5.96
CA THR A 75 4.03 -1.73 -5.92
C THR A 75 3.76 -0.35 -5.34
N PHE A 76 2.50 0.12 -5.34
CA PHE A 76 2.16 1.48 -4.90
C PHE A 76 0.88 1.57 -4.05
N SER A 77 0.09 0.52 -3.89
CA SER A 77 -1.16 0.56 -3.13
C SER A 77 -1.42 -0.72 -2.35
N PHE A 78 -1.97 -0.55 -1.14
CA PHE A 78 -2.49 -1.62 -0.29
C PHE A 78 -4.02 -1.71 -0.31
N THR A 79 -4.68 -0.99 -1.21
CA THR A 79 -6.14 -1.05 -1.38
C THR A 79 -6.58 -2.51 -1.48
N PRO A 80 -7.53 -2.96 -0.66
CA PRO A 80 -8.01 -4.34 -0.68
C PRO A 80 -8.53 -4.75 -2.05
N ILE A 81 -8.18 -5.96 -2.49
CA ILE A 81 -8.61 -6.54 -3.77
C ILE A 81 -9.38 -7.82 -3.51
N ILE A 82 -10.62 -7.87 -4.00
CA ILE A 82 -11.37 -9.13 -4.15
C ILE A 82 -11.34 -9.51 -5.63
N VAL A 83 -10.74 -10.64 -5.92
CA VAL A 83 -10.76 -11.21 -7.27
C VAL A 83 -12.12 -11.85 -7.52
N ILE A 84 -12.73 -11.59 -8.68
CA ILE A 84 -14.01 -12.20 -9.15
C ILE A 84 -13.74 -12.84 -10.49
N SER A 85 -13.60 -14.16 -10.58
CA SER A 85 -13.14 -14.80 -11.80
C SER A 85 -13.83 -16.14 -12.09
N ALA A 86 -13.94 -16.50 -13.37
CA ALA A 86 -14.37 -17.82 -13.81
C ALA A 86 -13.26 -18.89 -13.64
N ARG A 87 -12.01 -18.48 -13.40
CA ARG A 87 -10.90 -19.41 -13.13
C ARG A 87 -11.16 -20.06 -11.77
N SER A 88 -11.47 -21.36 -11.77
CA SER A 88 -11.89 -22.08 -10.55
C SER A 88 -10.85 -23.04 -10.01
N ASN A 89 -9.72 -23.23 -10.71
CA ASN A 89 -8.63 -24.09 -10.24
C ASN A 89 -7.92 -23.49 -9.02
N ASP A 90 -7.42 -24.35 -8.17
CA ASP A 90 -6.80 -23.92 -6.90
C ASP A 90 -5.48 -23.18 -7.14
N ASP A 91 -4.73 -23.51 -8.20
CA ASP A 91 -3.47 -22.85 -8.53
C ASP A 91 -3.67 -21.35 -8.86
N ASP A 92 -4.71 -20.99 -9.61
CA ASP A 92 -5.02 -19.58 -9.90
C ASP A 92 -5.44 -18.81 -8.65
N LYS A 93 -6.23 -19.47 -7.77
CA LYS A 93 -6.64 -18.85 -6.50
C LYS A 93 -5.45 -18.62 -5.58
N ILE A 94 -4.60 -19.64 -5.40
CA ILE A 94 -3.39 -19.55 -4.57
C ILE A 94 -2.49 -18.46 -5.13
N THR A 95 -2.24 -18.47 -6.45
CA THR A 95 -1.41 -17.44 -7.10
C THR A 95 -1.94 -16.04 -6.85
N ALA A 96 -3.25 -15.81 -7.04
CA ALA A 96 -3.86 -14.49 -6.83
C ALA A 96 -3.70 -14.01 -5.36
N LEU A 97 -3.93 -14.90 -4.40
CA LEU A 97 -3.79 -14.59 -2.97
C LEU A 97 -2.33 -14.34 -2.58
N ASP A 98 -1.39 -15.16 -3.07
CA ASP A 98 0.04 -15.04 -2.75
C ASP A 98 0.65 -13.74 -3.28
N ILE A 99 0.20 -13.26 -4.45
CA ILE A 99 0.65 -11.98 -5.01
C ILE A 99 -0.04 -10.77 -4.39
N GLY A 100 -1.03 -10.99 -3.50
CA GLY A 100 -1.60 -9.94 -2.69
C GLY A 100 -3.08 -9.62 -2.90
N ALA A 101 -3.88 -10.49 -3.55
CA ALA A 101 -5.33 -10.41 -3.43
C ALA A 101 -5.75 -10.71 -1.98
N ASP A 102 -6.76 -10.00 -1.48
CA ASP A 102 -7.26 -10.15 -0.10
C ASP A 102 -8.35 -11.22 0.02
N ASP A 103 -9.06 -11.48 -1.06
CA ASP A 103 -10.07 -12.55 -1.15
C ASP A 103 -10.28 -12.96 -2.62
N TYR A 104 -10.93 -14.10 -2.82
CA TYR A 104 -11.21 -14.66 -4.13
C TYR A 104 -12.65 -15.19 -4.20
N LEU A 105 -13.40 -14.77 -5.21
CA LEU A 105 -14.78 -15.17 -5.47
C LEU A 105 -14.89 -15.80 -6.87
N THR A 106 -15.33 -17.04 -6.92
CA THR A 106 -15.46 -17.78 -8.19
C THR A 106 -16.82 -17.52 -8.84
N LYS A 107 -16.85 -17.23 -10.13
CA LYS A 107 -18.09 -17.16 -10.92
C LYS A 107 -18.61 -18.59 -11.21
N PRO A 108 -19.95 -18.88 -11.11
CA PRO A 108 -21.02 -17.98 -10.67
C PRO A 108 -21.07 -17.80 -9.15
N PHE A 109 -21.48 -16.64 -8.70
CA PHE A 109 -21.59 -16.27 -7.27
C PHE A 109 -22.97 -15.65 -6.97
N SER A 110 -23.35 -15.61 -5.70
CA SER A 110 -24.52 -14.85 -5.26
C SER A 110 -24.13 -13.41 -4.84
N VAL A 111 -25.09 -12.48 -4.97
CA VAL A 111 -24.91 -11.09 -4.52
C VAL A 111 -24.65 -11.04 -3.02
N GLU A 112 -25.33 -11.89 -2.26
CA GLU A 112 -25.18 -11.99 -0.80
C GLU A 112 -23.75 -12.42 -0.43
N GLU A 113 -23.17 -13.38 -1.16
CA GLU A 113 -21.79 -13.84 -0.93
C GLU A 113 -20.81 -12.72 -1.22
N LEU A 114 -20.95 -12.02 -2.36
CA LEU A 114 -20.12 -10.88 -2.71
C LEU A 114 -20.13 -9.81 -1.63
N LEU A 115 -21.33 -9.38 -1.20
CA LEU A 115 -21.48 -8.36 -0.16
C LEU A 115 -20.92 -8.80 1.19
N ALA A 116 -21.05 -10.09 1.55
CA ALA A 116 -20.45 -10.63 2.76
C ALA A 116 -18.92 -10.56 2.71
N ARG A 117 -18.31 -10.87 1.57
CA ARG A 117 -16.86 -10.77 1.34
C ARG A 117 -16.37 -9.32 1.38
N ILE A 118 -17.09 -8.39 0.73
CA ILE A 118 -16.78 -6.95 0.81
C ILE A 118 -16.79 -6.49 2.26
N ARG A 119 -17.86 -6.77 3.01
CA ARG A 119 -17.94 -6.40 4.44
C ARG A 119 -16.83 -7.04 5.27
N SER A 120 -16.50 -8.31 5.02
CA SER A 120 -15.44 -9.01 5.74
C SER A 120 -14.06 -8.40 5.46
N THR A 121 -13.79 -8.08 4.21
CA THR A 121 -12.52 -7.50 3.77
C THR A 121 -12.36 -6.08 4.34
N LEU A 122 -13.36 -5.22 4.20
CA LEU A 122 -13.36 -3.86 4.76
C LEU A 122 -13.26 -3.88 6.30
N ARG A 123 -13.95 -4.80 6.97
CA ARG A 123 -13.84 -4.97 8.43
C ARG A 123 -12.42 -5.38 8.84
N ARG A 124 -11.74 -6.29 8.11
CA ARG A 124 -10.34 -6.66 8.40
C ARG A 124 -9.41 -5.46 8.25
N THR A 125 -9.65 -4.62 7.26
CA THR A 125 -8.91 -3.37 7.09
C THR A 125 -9.17 -2.42 8.26
N GLN A 126 -10.42 -2.19 8.62
CA GLN A 126 -10.82 -1.38 9.79
C GLN A 126 -10.34 -1.99 11.12
N TYR A 127 -10.33 -3.33 11.26
CA TYR A 127 -9.78 -3.98 12.47
C TYR A 127 -8.25 -3.86 12.51
N ARG A 128 -7.55 -3.93 11.38
CA ARG A 128 -6.13 -3.57 11.31
C ARG A 128 -5.95 -2.10 11.70
N GLU A 129 -6.78 -1.21 11.23
CA GLU A 129 -6.81 0.20 11.63
C GLU A 129 -7.11 0.38 13.13
N ASN A 130 -8.10 -0.32 13.66
CA ASN A 130 -8.53 -0.20 15.07
C ASN A 130 -7.64 -0.95 16.08
N THR A 131 -7.02 -2.06 15.69
CA THR A 131 -6.06 -2.80 16.54
C THR A 131 -4.69 -2.14 16.53
N LEU A 132 -4.42 -1.33 15.50
CA LEU A 132 -3.23 -0.49 15.34
C LEU A 132 -3.42 0.92 15.96
N ASN A 133 -4.45 1.15 16.78
CA ASN A 133 -4.72 2.44 17.41
C ASN A 133 -3.58 3.01 18.29
N ASN A 134 -2.43 2.31 18.36
CA ASN A 134 -1.16 2.85 18.83
C ASN A 134 -0.06 2.92 17.74
N ASP A 135 -0.30 2.39 16.51
CA ASP A 135 0.75 2.25 15.48
C ASP A 135 0.41 2.89 14.11
N HIS A 136 -0.59 3.79 14.05
CA HIS A 136 -0.92 4.49 12.80
C HIS A 136 0.16 5.45 12.33
N CYS A 137 0.93 5.96 13.27
CA CYS A 137 2.04 6.86 13.01
C CYS A 137 3.31 6.27 13.60
N PHE A 138 4.34 6.20 12.79
CA PHE A 138 5.70 5.97 13.26
C PHE A 138 6.39 7.30 13.43
N VAL A 139 7.01 7.51 14.59
CA VAL A 139 7.80 8.71 14.89
C VAL A 139 9.21 8.28 15.29
N ASN A 140 10.20 8.91 14.68
CA ASN A 140 11.61 8.67 14.96
C ASN A 140 12.38 9.99 14.79
N GLY A 141 12.62 10.70 15.89
CA GLY A 141 13.11 12.06 15.84
C GLY A 141 12.13 12.98 15.10
N HIS A 142 12.62 13.69 14.11
CA HIS A 142 11.83 14.59 13.24
C HIS A 142 11.05 13.87 12.12
N LEU A 143 11.32 12.57 11.90
CA LEU A 143 10.64 11.78 10.90
C LEU A 143 9.33 11.22 11.44
N LYS A 144 8.22 11.49 10.73
CA LYS A 144 6.89 10.94 11.01
C LYS A 144 6.36 10.25 9.75
N ILE A 145 5.86 9.03 9.90
CA ILE A 145 5.19 8.28 8.83
C ILE A 145 3.75 8.03 9.27
N ASP A 146 2.80 8.52 8.51
CA ASP A 146 1.40 8.15 8.64
C ASP A 146 1.13 7.00 7.67
N TYR A 147 0.97 5.79 8.20
CA TYR A 147 0.79 4.59 7.37
C TYR A 147 -0.60 4.53 6.72
N ILE A 148 -1.61 5.22 7.29
CA ILE A 148 -2.97 5.26 6.74
C ILE A 148 -3.04 6.26 5.61
N ALA A 149 -2.61 7.49 5.87
CA ALA A 149 -2.57 8.54 4.86
C ALA A 149 -1.48 8.29 3.80
N GLN A 150 -0.59 7.29 4.03
CA GLN A 150 0.60 7.03 3.21
C GLN A 150 1.47 8.27 3.01
N SER A 151 1.49 9.15 4.02
CA SER A 151 2.21 10.41 4.02
C SER A 151 3.43 10.35 4.92
N VAL A 152 4.48 11.04 4.52
CA VAL A 152 5.74 11.12 5.27
C VAL A 152 6.04 12.58 5.54
N TYR A 153 6.42 12.89 6.79
CA TYR A 153 6.75 14.23 7.21
C TYR A 153 8.15 14.24 7.85
N VAL A 154 8.88 15.31 7.62
CA VAL A 154 10.13 15.63 8.32
C VAL A 154 10.06 17.09 8.74
N ASP A 155 10.20 17.38 10.04
CA ASP A 155 9.96 18.71 10.62
C ASP A 155 8.59 19.29 10.24
N ASP A 156 7.53 18.47 10.34
CA ASP A 156 6.15 18.78 9.98
C ASP A 156 5.94 19.17 8.50
N LYS A 157 6.97 19.04 7.66
CA LYS A 157 6.86 19.25 6.21
C LYS A 157 6.62 17.92 5.51
N GLU A 158 5.58 17.86 4.68
CA GLU A 158 5.30 16.67 3.88
C GLU A 158 6.40 16.43 2.84
N ILE A 159 6.87 15.18 2.78
CA ILE A 159 7.90 14.73 1.86
C ILE A 159 7.29 13.82 0.81
N HIS A 160 7.40 14.21 -0.45
CA HIS A 160 6.92 13.38 -1.54
C HIS A 160 7.93 12.26 -1.85
N LEU A 161 7.51 11.02 -1.59
CA LEU A 161 8.27 9.81 -1.89
C LEU A 161 7.67 9.08 -3.09
N MET A 162 8.55 8.48 -3.90
CA MET A 162 8.12 7.50 -4.90
C MET A 162 7.62 6.23 -4.19
N PRO A 163 6.69 5.45 -4.78
CA PRO A 163 6.13 4.26 -4.14
C PRO A 163 7.17 3.28 -3.58
N ILE A 164 8.24 3.02 -4.33
CA ILE A 164 9.34 2.15 -3.88
C ILE A 164 10.10 2.76 -2.68
N GLU A 165 10.34 4.07 -2.69
CA GLU A 165 10.98 4.78 -1.56
C GLU A 165 10.11 4.70 -0.29
N TYR A 166 8.79 4.88 -0.45
CA TYR A 166 7.83 4.75 0.64
C TYR A 166 7.80 3.33 1.20
N ASN A 167 7.72 2.30 0.33
CA ASN A 167 7.73 0.91 0.75
C ASN A 167 9.03 0.53 1.47
N LEU A 168 10.17 1.01 0.97
CA LEU A 168 11.48 0.83 1.59
C LEU A 168 11.52 1.48 2.98
N LEU A 169 11.03 2.72 3.09
CA LEU A 169 10.97 3.45 4.35
C LEU A 169 10.07 2.72 5.37
N CYS A 170 8.89 2.26 4.95
CA CYS A 170 7.98 1.48 5.78
C CYS A 170 8.57 0.14 6.23
N LEU A 171 9.30 -0.55 5.35
CA LEU A 171 9.98 -1.79 5.72
C LEU A 171 11.05 -1.54 6.81
N LEU A 172 11.84 -0.48 6.64
CA LEU A 172 12.90 -0.11 7.58
C LEU A 172 12.31 0.36 8.92
N SER A 173 11.25 1.17 8.92
CA SER A 173 10.61 1.68 10.13
C SER A 173 9.97 0.58 10.99
N LYS A 174 9.32 -0.41 10.34
CA LYS A 174 8.76 -1.59 11.03
C LYS A 174 9.83 -2.51 11.62
N ASN A 175 11.08 -2.36 11.20
CA ASN A 175 12.23 -3.14 11.67
C ASN A 175 13.31 -2.24 12.27
N ILE A 176 12.91 -1.13 12.91
CA ILE A 176 13.86 -0.18 13.51
C ILE A 176 14.88 -0.87 14.42
N GLY A 177 16.14 -0.50 14.32
CA GLY A 177 17.24 -1.06 15.09
C GLY A 177 17.76 -2.42 14.57
N ARG A 178 17.08 -3.06 13.61
CA ARG A 178 17.52 -4.34 13.00
C ARG A 178 18.21 -4.10 11.67
N VAL A 179 19.25 -4.86 11.39
CA VAL A 179 19.90 -4.88 10.07
C VAL A 179 19.09 -5.79 9.16
N LEU A 180 18.56 -5.23 8.07
CA LEU A 180 17.89 -5.98 7.02
C LEU A 180 18.90 -6.27 5.91
N THR A 181 18.99 -7.53 5.49
CA THR A 181 19.90 -7.92 4.40
C THR A 181 19.41 -7.38 3.05
N HIS A 182 20.33 -7.19 2.12
CA HIS A 182 19.99 -6.75 0.76
C HIS A 182 18.91 -7.65 0.14
N GLN A 183 19.09 -8.98 0.23
CA GLN A 183 18.13 -9.93 -0.34
C GLN A 183 16.76 -9.80 0.29
N TYR A 184 16.68 -9.73 1.61
CA TYR A 184 15.40 -9.56 2.31
C TYR A 184 14.67 -8.28 1.88
N ILE A 185 15.40 -7.16 1.71
CA ILE A 185 14.82 -5.90 1.26
C ILE A 185 14.31 -6.04 -0.18
N LEU A 186 15.11 -6.63 -1.08
CA LEU A 186 14.72 -6.86 -2.47
C LEU A 186 13.45 -7.72 -2.55
N ASP A 187 13.39 -8.82 -1.82
CA ASP A 187 12.24 -9.73 -1.80
C ASP A 187 10.95 -9.08 -1.27
N LYS A 188 11.08 -8.11 -0.34
CA LYS A 188 9.92 -7.44 0.29
C LYS A 188 9.48 -6.17 -0.43
N VAL A 189 10.39 -5.43 -1.05
CA VAL A 189 10.10 -4.14 -1.68
C VAL A 189 9.84 -4.29 -3.19
N TRP A 190 10.52 -5.24 -3.85
CA TRP A 190 10.39 -5.51 -5.29
C TRP A 190 9.68 -6.83 -5.58
N VAL A 191 8.53 -7.06 -4.98
CA VAL A 191 7.73 -8.26 -5.25
C VAL A 191 7.45 -8.35 -6.75
N ASN A 192 8.09 -9.30 -7.44
CA ASN A 192 7.92 -9.61 -8.87
C ASN A 192 8.42 -8.61 -9.93
N SER A 193 9.37 -7.73 -9.63
CA SER A 193 9.99 -6.92 -10.68
C SER A 193 11.25 -7.59 -11.24
N ILE A 194 11.37 -7.64 -12.58
CA ILE A 194 12.52 -8.19 -13.32
C ILE A 194 13.81 -7.37 -13.07
N GLU A 195 13.68 -6.17 -12.53
CA GLU A 195 14.78 -5.22 -12.28
C GLU A 195 15.20 -5.12 -10.81
N SER A 196 14.93 -6.14 -9.99
CA SER A 196 15.35 -6.16 -8.59
C SER A 196 16.82 -6.52 -8.46
N ASP A 197 17.70 -5.55 -8.61
CA ASP A 197 19.14 -5.72 -8.39
C ASP A 197 19.68 -4.85 -7.25
N LEU A 198 20.89 -5.17 -6.79
CA LEU A 198 21.55 -4.44 -5.73
C LEU A 198 21.88 -2.98 -6.12
N SER A 199 22.01 -2.69 -7.42
CA SER A 199 22.28 -1.32 -7.90
C SER A 199 21.05 -0.45 -7.77
N SER A 200 19.88 -0.96 -8.14
CA SER A 200 18.60 -0.28 -7.95
C SER A 200 18.32 0.02 -6.47
N LEU A 201 18.53 -0.96 -5.58
CA LEU A 201 18.39 -0.75 -4.14
C LEU A 201 19.28 0.40 -3.62
N ARG A 202 20.55 0.45 -4.05
CA ARG A 202 21.47 1.52 -3.65
C ARG A 202 21.01 2.90 -4.10
N VAL A 203 20.47 3.00 -5.32
CA VAL A 203 19.93 4.25 -5.88
C VAL A 203 18.76 4.73 -5.02
N TYR A 204 17.80 3.85 -4.71
CA TYR A 204 16.63 4.21 -3.91
C TYR A 204 16.98 4.55 -2.47
N VAL A 205 17.92 3.84 -1.83
CA VAL A 205 18.41 4.22 -0.49
C VAL A 205 19.09 5.60 -0.52
N THR A 206 19.87 5.90 -1.55
CA THR A 206 20.53 7.20 -1.69
C THR A 206 19.51 8.32 -1.91
N SER A 207 18.51 8.10 -2.77
CA SER A 207 17.42 9.05 -3.00
C SER A 207 16.59 9.28 -1.74
N LEU A 208 16.22 8.22 -1.03
CA LEU A 208 15.47 8.29 0.21
C LEU A 208 16.22 9.09 1.28
N ARG A 209 17.50 8.79 1.52
CA ARG A 209 18.34 9.57 2.42
C ARG A 209 18.34 11.05 2.06
N LYS A 210 18.56 11.37 0.79
CA LYS A 210 18.57 12.77 0.32
C LYS A 210 17.27 13.49 0.65
N LYS A 211 16.14 12.80 0.62
CA LYS A 211 14.82 13.40 0.91
C LYS A 211 14.56 13.57 2.40
N ILE A 212 14.91 12.57 3.23
CA ILE A 212 14.57 12.60 4.66
C ILE A 212 15.68 13.14 5.55
N GLU A 213 16.97 12.90 5.24
CA GLU A 213 18.10 13.29 6.09
C GLU A 213 18.58 14.72 5.84
N LYS A 214 18.29 15.29 4.64
CA LYS A 214 18.72 16.66 4.31
C LYS A 214 17.93 17.73 5.05
N ILE A 215 16.69 17.46 5.44
CA ILE A 215 15.79 18.43 6.05
C ILE A 215 16.06 18.53 7.54
N SER A 216 16.08 17.39 8.25
CA SER A 216 16.29 17.32 9.69
C SER A 216 17.76 17.33 10.11
N ASN A 217 18.69 17.19 9.16
CA ASN A 217 20.11 16.99 9.42
C ASN A 217 20.43 15.76 10.30
N GLU A 218 19.47 14.81 10.41
CA GLU A 218 19.59 13.57 11.17
C GLU A 218 19.86 12.39 10.22
N LYS A 219 20.62 11.39 10.71
CA LYS A 219 20.88 10.14 9.96
C LYS A 219 19.90 9.06 10.38
N TYR A 220 18.98 8.72 9.50
CA TYR A 220 17.98 7.67 9.76
C TYR A 220 18.38 6.29 9.27
N ILE A 221 19.16 6.20 8.20
CA ILE A 221 19.49 4.93 7.55
C ILE A 221 20.99 4.69 7.61
N GLN A 222 21.41 3.63 8.30
CA GLN A 222 22.79 3.18 8.37
C GLN A 222 23.06 2.07 7.37
N THR A 223 24.20 2.14 6.67
CA THR A 223 24.68 1.06 5.81
C THR A 223 25.53 0.09 6.60
N HIS A 224 25.22 -1.19 6.52
CA HIS A 224 26.10 -2.28 6.93
C HIS A 224 26.75 -2.89 5.70
N VAL A 225 28.02 -2.52 5.46
CA VAL A 225 28.75 -2.89 4.23
C VAL A 225 28.74 -4.39 4.00
N GLY A 226 28.35 -4.81 2.79
CA GLY A 226 28.24 -6.22 2.41
C GLY A 226 27.02 -6.96 2.97
N VAL A 227 26.25 -6.36 3.89
CA VAL A 227 25.11 -7.00 4.57
C VAL A 227 23.78 -6.37 4.16
N GLY A 228 23.60 -5.05 4.38
CA GLY A 228 22.32 -4.41 4.15
C GLY A 228 22.18 -3.03 4.83
N TYR A 229 20.96 -2.73 5.22
CA TYR A 229 20.60 -1.43 5.80
C TYR A 229 19.85 -1.57 7.11
N LYS A 230 19.97 -0.57 7.97
CA LYS A 230 19.29 -0.49 9.28
C LYS A 230 18.73 0.91 9.48
N MET A 231 17.49 1.01 9.96
CA MET A 231 16.98 2.27 10.51
C MET A 231 17.50 2.46 11.92
N ILE A 232 18.12 3.63 12.19
CA ILE A 232 18.62 4.00 13.50
C ILE A 232 17.48 4.59 14.31
N LYS A 233 17.36 4.22 15.58
CA LYS A 233 16.45 4.87 16.51
C LYS A 233 17.09 6.18 16.99
N ILE A 234 16.35 7.28 16.89
CA ILE A 234 16.75 8.59 17.38
C ILE A 234 16.00 8.82 18.69
N ASP A 235 16.71 9.04 19.79
CA ASP A 235 16.09 9.36 21.08
C ASP A 235 15.82 10.86 21.15
N ASN A 236 14.59 11.23 21.55
CA ASN A 236 14.17 12.64 21.63
C ASN A 236 14.97 13.44 22.70
N SER A 237 15.66 12.78 23.62
CA SER A 237 16.56 13.41 24.59
C SER A 237 17.75 14.14 23.95
N ASP A 238 18.25 13.64 22.81
CA ASP A 238 19.38 14.25 22.08
C ASP A 238 18.98 15.52 21.30
N ILE A 239 17.68 15.73 21.09
CA ILE A 239 17.16 16.91 20.38
C ILE A 239 17.08 18.13 21.29
N GLU A 240 16.73 17.96 22.56
CA GLU A 240 16.63 19.05 23.53
C GLU A 240 18.02 19.65 23.90
N GLU A 241 19.06 18.82 23.94
CA GLU A 241 20.41 19.29 24.20
C GLU A 241 20.99 20.14 23.07
N LYS A 242 20.78 19.74 21.79
CA LYS A 242 21.26 20.50 20.62
C LYS A 242 20.57 21.85 20.45
N ASN A 243 19.30 21.97 20.80
CA ASN A 243 18.53 23.22 20.72
C ASN A 243 18.96 24.20 21.82
N ASN A 244 19.40 23.72 22.98
CA ASN A 244 19.90 24.55 24.07
C ASN A 244 21.33 25.09 23.84
N GLU A 245 22.16 24.40 23.08
CA GLU A 245 23.49 24.89 22.70
C GLU A 245 23.45 25.95 21.60
N SER A 246 22.48 25.86 20.67
CA SER A 246 22.31 26.82 19.55
C SER A 246 21.71 28.17 20.03
N SER A 247 21.16 28.25 21.23
CA SER A 247 20.56 29.48 21.80
C SER A 247 21.53 30.27 22.67
N LYS A 248 22.82 29.87 22.74
CA LYS A 248 23.84 30.51 23.60
C LYS A 248 24.89 31.31 22.82
N TYR A 249 24.67 31.60 21.53
CA TYR A 249 25.56 32.51 20.78
C TYR A 249 24.79 33.64 20.11
#